data_ae76ea7090f773fd2c0a0420e0409c36
#
_entry.id   ae76ea7090f773fd2c0a0420e0409c36
#
_cell.length_a   1.000
_cell.length_b   1.000
_cell.length_c   1.000
_cell.angle_alpha   90.00
_cell.angle_beta   90.00
_cell.angle_gamma   90.00
#
_symmetry.space_group_name_H-M   'P 1'
#
loop_
_entity.id
_entity.type
_entity.pdbx_description
1 polymer ?
#
loop_
_entity_poly.entity_id
_entity_poly.type
_entity_poly.pdbx_seq_one_letter_code
_entity_poly.pdbx_strand_id
1 'polypeptide(L)'
;MEPRGPSAMTIDPHQKAEFLALINKLRARDTQLIGRLHLIHLGRFREHFEDRWEHLSDCIHGTCRSILKNHALNSHVFYPYEEDSYLVFSYLGSIKDIQHRVDNIGREILTKLLGDEAPRKLMDVSVWGHGPHGHPQFLPLSPAIETPPQNTQSGVELIYRPLLSLENKAISAYLCVPVRELRPVGFSAGYDILNDSNNVYEKAALDLLVLEHAAADSKTLARTKTRSSITIPVHFSTLTQDQKGKEYLQKCRALFGSNTNAISFEIVGLPERLAEYNFGSLVWQLRSITPHINARVTIDRLDFVDLRIAGMKGVCVDLYDDFRNEHQLLERLDRFTSTAHKEGLKTCISGIRTISLNTAAISCGADFVGGYPVSNTTQTIKYMKAFDIQTQYHADIHAA
;
A
#
# COMPACT_ATOMS: atom_id res chain seq x y z
N MET A 1 -10.05 -41.83 35.15
CA MET A 1 -10.48 -40.62 34.42
C MET A 1 -9.27 -40.18 33.59
N GLU A 2 -9.25 -40.55 32.32
CA GLU A 2 -8.16 -40.17 31.44
C GLU A 2 -8.17 -38.65 31.24
N PRO A 3 -6.99 -37.98 31.23
CA PRO A 3 -6.92 -36.57 30.95
C PRO A 3 -7.34 -36.36 29.49
N ARG A 4 -8.38 -35.55 29.28
CA ARG A 4 -8.73 -35.07 27.95
C ARG A 4 -7.58 -34.22 27.46
N GLY A 5 -6.86 -34.73 26.46
CA GLY A 5 -5.86 -33.96 25.75
C GLY A 5 -6.45 -32.66 25.16
N PRO A 6 -5.62 -31.63 24.91
CA PRO A 6 -6.08 -30.34 24.46
C PRO A 6 -6.95 -30.50 23.22
N SER A 7 -8.16 -29.94 23.28
CA SER A 7 -9.15 -29.96 22.21
C SER A 7 -8.49 -29.41 20.94
N ALA A 8 -8.27 -30.28 19.95
CA ALA A 8 -7.72 -29.90 18.65
C ALA A 8 -8.57 -28.75 18.07
N MET A 9 -7.96 -27.61 17.92
CA MET A 9 -8.55 -26.38 17.39
C MET A 9 -9.02 -26.64 15.95
N THR A 10 -10.32 -26.77 15.75
CA THR A 10 -10.88 -26.85 14.40
C THR A 10 -10.82 -25.45 13.80
N ILE A 11 -9.78 -25.19 13.00
CA ILE A 11 -9.66 -23.97 12.20
C ILE A 11 -10.68 -24.08 11.06
N ASP A 12 -11.47 -23.02 10.84
CA ASP A 12 -12.35 -22.92 9.68
C ASP A 12 -11.55 -23.25 8.40
N PRO A 13 -12.05 -24.13 7.50
CA PRO A 13 -11.36 -24.49 6.26
C PRO A 13 -10.92 -23.29 5.41
N HIS A 14 -11.71 -22.22 5.40
CA HIS A 14 -11.38 -20.98 4.70
C HIS A 14 -10.19 -20.26 5.37
N GLN A 15 -10.20 -20.11 6.67
CA GLN A 15 -9.09 -19.55 7.44
C GLN A 15 -7.80 -20.38 7.30
N LYS A 16 -7.94 -21.70 7.21
CA LYS A 16 -6.80 -22.61 6.97
C LYS A 16 -6.17 -22.38 5.59
N ALA A 17 -6.97 -22.18 4.55
CA ALA A 17 -6.46 -21.89 3.22
C ALA A 17 -5.73 -20.54 3.15
N GLU A 18 -6.28 -19.50 3.77
CA GLU A 18 -5.64 -18.18 3.89
C GLU A 18 -4.33 -18.24 4.69
N PHE A 19 -4.33 -19.00 5.79
CA PHE A 19 -3.13 -19.25 6.59
C PHE A 19 -2.04 -19.95 5.80
N LEU A 20 -2.37 -21.00 5.05
CA LEU A 20 -1.41 -21.70 4.20
C LEU A 20 -0.85 -20.79 3.09
N ALA A 21 -1.69 -19.94 2.50
CA ALA A 21 -1.24 -18.94 1.54
C ALA A 21 -0.29 -17.92 2.18
N LEU A 22 -0.57 -17.47 3.40
CA LEU A 22 0.30 -16.57 4.17
C LEU A 22 1.65 -17.24 4.49
N ILE A 23 1.64 -18.49 4.97
CA ILE A 23 2.86 -19.25 5.26
C ILE A 23 3.70 -19.47 3.99
N ASN A 24 3.07 -19.73 2.86
CA ASN A 24 3.78 -19.86 1.58
C ASN A 24 4.43 -18.54 1.15
N LYS A 25 3.75 -17.41 1.36
CA LYS A 25 4.34 -16.07 1.16
C LYS A 25 5.52 -15.80 2.10
N LEU A 26 5.41 -16.16 3.37
CA LEU A 26 6.53 -16.07 4.30
C LEU A 26 7.75 -16.89 3.83
N ARG A 27 7.51 -18.12 3.35
CA ARG A 27 8.57 -18.98 2.79
C ARG A 27 9.19 -18.40 1.52
N ALA A 28 8.40 -17.76 0.68
CA ALA A 28 8.87 -17.07 -0.52
C ALA A 28 9.61 -15.74 -0.21
N ARG A 29 9.81 -15.38 1.07
CA ARG A 29 10.44 -14.13 1.51
C ARG A 29 9.74 -12.89 0.90
N ASP A 30 8.42 -12.91 0.87
CA ASP A 30 7.62 -11.84 0.31
C ASP A 30 7.79 -10.55 1.11
N THR A 31 8.40 -9.55 0.50
CA THR A 31 8.63 -8.23 1.11
C THR A 31 7.34 -7.46 1.40
N GLN A 32 6.21 -7.84 0.81
CA GLN A 32 4.90 -7.22 1.07
C GLN A 32 4.38 -7.46 2.49
N LEU A 33 4.91 -8.46 3.18
CA LEU A 33 4.55 -8.75 4.57
C LEU A 33 5.31 -7.90 5.60
N ILE A 34 6.33 -7.17 5.15
CA ILE A 34 7.18 -6.36 6.02
C ILE A 34 6.36 -5.24 6.64
N GLY A 35 6.37 -5.15 7.97
CA GLY A 35 5.61 -4.19 8.75
C GLY A 35 4.11 -4.47 8.87
N ARG A 36 3.58 -5.49 8.18
CA ARG A 36 2.16 -5.86 8.17
C ARG A 36 1.84 -7.16 8.88
N LEU A 37 2.83 -8.03 9.04
CA LEU A 37 2.70 -9.28 9.77
C LEU A 37 3.32 -9.12 11.15
N HIS A 38 2.54 -9.41 12.17
CA HIS A 38 2.93 -9.33 13.56
C HIS A 38 2.75 -10.68 14.24
N LEU A 39 3.55 -10.91 15.26
CA LEU A 39 3.47 -12.09 16.10
C LEU A 39 3.26 -11.64 17.54
N ILE A 40 2.16 -12.08 18.15
CA ILE A 40 1.84 -11.84 19.55
C ILE A 40 2.18 -13.10 20.32
N HIS A 41 3.16 -13.01 21.22
CA HIS A 41 3.63 -14.13 22.04
C HIS A 41 3.05 -14.07 23.45
N LEU A 42 2.53 -15.20 23.93
CA LEU A 42 2.07 -15.40 25.30
C LEU A 42 3.09 -16.15 26.18
N GLY A 43 4.28 -16.44 25.67
CA GLY A 43 5.28 -17.22 26.41
C GLY A 43 5.65 -16.66 27.77
N ARG A 44 5.70 -15.31 27.92
CA ARG A 44 5.94 -14.68 29.21
C ARG A 44 4.75 -14.79 30.18
N PHE A 45 3.52 -14.93 29.66
CA PHE A 45 2.38 -15.29 30.50
C PHE A 45 2.55 -16.69 31.07
N ARG A 46 2.96 -17.64 30.23
CA ARG A 46 3.25 -19.01 30.64
C ARG A 46 4.31 -19.04 31.74
N GLU A 47 5.41 -18.31 31.56
CA GLU A 47 6.45 -18.17 32.58
C GLU A 47 5.91 -17.53 33.86
N HIS A 48 5.05 -16.52 33.77
CA HIS A 48 4.48 -15.81 34.92
C HIS A 48 3.50 -16.67 35.74
N PHE A 49 2.73 -17.53 35.06
CA PHE A 49 1.74 -18.38 35.70
C PHE A 49 2.28 -19.77 36.11
N GLU A 50 3.44 -20.17 35.60
CA GLU A 50 4.12 -21.44 35.93
C GLU A 50 3.16 -22.62 36.03
N ASP A 51 3.09 -23.27 37.19
CA ASP A 51 2.21 -24.47 37.43
C ASP A 51 0.72 -24.20 37.20
N ARG A 52 0.28 -22.96 37.22
CA ARG A 52 -1.12 -22.59 36.98
C ARG A 52 -1.45 -22.46 35.49
N TRP A 53 -0.45 -22.47 34.62
CA TRP A 53 -0.65 -22.30 33.18
C TRP A 53 -1.59 -23.34 32.58
N GLU A 54 -1.44 -24.63 32.94
CA GLU A 54 -2.32 -25.71 32.44
C GLU A 54 -3.80 -25.45 32.72
N HIS A 55 -4.11 -24.78 33.85
CA HIS A 55 -5.49 -24.49 34.26
C HIS A 55 -6.02 -23.18 33.67
N LEU A 56 -5.12 -22.25 33.30
CA LEU A 56 -5.48 -20.91 32.84
C LEU A 56 -5.35 -20.76 31.32
N SER A 57 -4.60 -21.61 30.67
CA SER A 57 -4.28 -21.48 29.23
C SER A 57 -5.52 -21.38 28.34
N ASP A 58 -6.53 -22.23 28.55
CA ASP A 58 -7.77 -22.20 27.79
C ASP A 58 -8.54 -20.88 27.95
N CYS A 59 -8.56 -20.33 29.15
CA CYS A 59 -9.19 -19.05 29.46
C CYS A 59 -8.41 -17.88 28.81
N ILE A 60 -7.08 -17.91 28.91
CA ILE A 60 -6.18 -16.91 28.33
C ILE A 60 -6.32 -16.92 26.80
N HIS A 61 -6.23 -18.09 26.17
CA HIS A 61 -6.42 -18.23 24.74
C HIS A 61 -7.83 -17.87 24.27
N GLY A 62 -8.86 -18.17 25.07
CA GLY A 62 -10.25 -17.76 24.84
C GLY A 62 -10.38 -16.24 24.81
N THR A 63 -9.80 -15.56 25.80
CA THR A 63 -9.78 -14.09 25.90
C THR A 63 -9.03 -13.46 24.73
N CYS A 64 -7.82 -13.95 24.42
CA CYS A 64 -7.05 -13.46 23.27
C CYS A 64 -7.83 -13.58 21.96
N ARG A 65 -8.44 -14.74 21.71
CA ARG A 65 -9.27 -14.96 20.51
C ARG A 65 -10.47 -14.04 20.43
N SER A 66 -11.13 -13.78 21.56
CA SER A 66 -12.27 -12.87 21.61
C SER A 66 -11.85 -11.44 21.26
N ILE A 67 -10.75 -10.96 21.82
CA ILE A 67 -10.21 -9.62 21.53
C ILE A 67 -9.77 -9.54 20.08
N LEU A 68 -8.99 -10.50 19.60
CA LEU A 68 -8.52 -10.54 18.20
C LEU A 68 -9.71 -10.58 17.22
N LYS A 69 -10.79 -11.33 17.51
CA LYS A 69 -12.01 -11.32 16.70
C LYS A 69 -12.69 -9.95 16.66
N ASN A 70 -12.79 -9.27 17.80
CA ASN A 70 -13.42 -7.94 17.88
C ASN A 70 -12.64 -6.91 17.04
N HIS A 71 -11.32 -7.03 17.00
CA HIS A 71 -10.47 -6.17 16.17
C HIS A 71 -10.39 -6.62 14.70
N ALA A 72 -10.70 -7.89 14.37
CA ALA A 72 -10.60 -8.44 13.03
C ALA A 72 -11.65 -7.91 12.03
N LEU A 73 -12.64 -7.15 12.49
CA LEU A 73 -13.70 -6.60 11.62
C LEU A 73 -13.12 -5.65 10.58
N ASN A 74 -12.88 -6.18 9.38
CA ASN A 74 -12.55 -5.48 8.12
C ASN A 74 -11.10 -5.03 7.87
N SER A 75 -10.14 -5.24 8.79
CA SER A 75 -8.80 -4.70 8.57
C SER A 75 -7.63 -5.65 8.82
N HIS A 76 -7.86 -6.78 9.44
CA HIS A 76 -6.83 -7.78 9.70
C HIS A 76 -7.39 -9.18 9.88
N VAL A 77 -6.53 -10.18 9.69
CA VAL A 77 -6.83 -11.59 9.99
C VAL A 77 -5.82 -12.08 11.01
N PHE A 78 -6.21 -13.03 11.83
CA PHE A 78 -5.32 -13.63 12.81
C PHE A 78 -5.39 -15.15 12.77
N TYR A 79 -4.26 -15.78 13.12
CA TYR A 79 -4.12 -17.23 13.14
C TYR A 79 -3.39 -17.66 14.41
N PRO A 80 -3.81 -18.75 15.07
CA PRO A 80 -2.98 -19.41 16.05
C PRO A 80 -1.69 -19.89 15.40
N TYR A 81 -0.57 -19.60 16.05
CA TYR A 81 0.75 -19.98 15.57
C TYR A 81 1.56 -20.49 16.75
N GLU A 82 2.04 -21.74 16.66
CA GLU A 82 2.63 -22.46 17.80
C GLU A 82 1.66 -22.56 19.00
N GLU A 83 2.14 -23.07 20.13
CA GLU A 83 1.25 -23.29 21.29
C GLU A 83 0.78 -21.99 21.94
N ASP A 84 1.65 -20.99 21.99
CA ASP A 84 1.45 -19.77 22.78
C ASP A 84 1.58 -18.49 21.94
N SER A 85 1.16 -18.52 20.69
CA SER A 85 1.37 -17.39 19.80
C SER A 85 0.22 -17.17 18.80
N TYR A 86 0.07 -15.92 18.34
CA TYR A 86 -0.87 -15.54 17.30
C TYR A 86 -0.17 -14.71 16.24
N LEU A 87 -0.31 -15.12 14.99
CA LEU A 87 0.02 -14.29 13.84
C LEU A 87 -1.14 -13.33 13.55
N VAL A 88 -0.84 -12.05 13.42
CA VAL A 88 -1.80 -11.00 13.06
C VAL A 88 -1.30 -10.36 11.77
N PHE A 89 -2.08 -10.51 10.71
CA PHE A 89 -1.80 -9.88 9.43
C PHE A 89 -2.78 -8.75 9.18
N SER A 90 -2.26 -7.53 9.04
CA SER A 90 -3.04 -6.32 8.80
C SER A 90 -2.89 -5.89 7.35
N TYR A 91 -4.00 -5.75 6.65
CA TYR A 91 -4.02 -5.40 5.23
C TYR A 91 -4.52 -3.98 4.94
N LEU A 92 -5.08 -3.29 5.92
CA LEU A 92 -5.53 -1.91 5.79
C LEU A 92 -4.80 -0.98 6.76
N GLY A 93 -4.41 0.18 6.27
CA GLY A 93 -3.76 1.24 7.04
C GLY A 93 -2.27 1.39 6.76
N SER A 94 -1.71 2.52 7.19
CA SER A 94 -0.28 2.72 7.18
C SER A 94 0.44 1.77 8.13
N ILE A 95 1.73 1.52 7.91
CA ILE A 95 2.52 0.66 8.82
C ILE A 95 2.46 1.20 10.25
N LYS A 96 2.47 2.53 10.44
CA LYS A 96 2.33 3.15 11.77
C LYS A 96 0.99 2.86 12.42
N ASP A 97 -0.11 3.03 11.68
CA ASP A 97 -1.46 2.75 12.19
C ASP A 97 -1.61 1.29 12.54
N ILE A 98 -1.04 0.39 11.73
CA ILE A 98 -1.03 -1.05 12.00
C ILE A 98 -0.28 -1.34 13.29
N GLN A 99 0.92 -0.79 13.47
CA GLN A 99 1.73 -0.99 14.67
C GLN A 99 1.02 -0.48 15.93
N HIS A 100 0.44 0.73 15.88
CA HIS A 100 -0.36 1.28 16.98
C HIS A 100 -1.55 0.39 17.31
N ARG A 101 -2.22 -0.15 16.31
CA ARG A 101 -3.36 -1.04 16.49
C ARG A 101 -2.95 -2.35 17.14
N VAL A 102 -1.86 -2.97 16.68
CA VAL A 102 -1.36 -4.23 17.26
C VAL A 102 -0.86 -4.01 18.70
N ASP A 103 -0.20 -2.88 18.98
CA ASP A 103 0.18 -2.51 20.35
C ASP A 103 -1.06 -2.30 21.26
N ASN A 104 -2.13 -1.69 20.73
CA ASN A 104 -3.39 -1.56 21.46
C ASN A 104 -4.06 -2.91 21.72
N ILE A 105 -4.07 -3.83 20.75
CA ILE A 105 -4.55 -5.21 20.93
C ILE A 105 -3.75 -5.89 22.05
N GLY A 106 -2.44 -5.79 22.04
CA GLY A 106 -1.59 -6.33 23.09
C GLY A 106 -1.91 -5.76 24.47
N ARG A 107 -2.14 -4.44 24.55
CA ARG A 107 -2.54 -3.77 25.80
C ARG A 107 -3.91 -4.21 26.29
N GLU A 108 -4.88 -4.34 25.40
CA GLU A 108 -6.22 -4.80 25.76
C GLU A 108 -6.20 -6.23 26.28
N ILE A 109 -5.40 -7.12 25.70
CA ILE A 109 -5.19 -8.49 26.21
C ILE A 109 -4.60 -8.44 27.62
N LEU A 110 -3.54 -7.65 27.84
CA LEU A 110 -2.93 -7.49 29.17
C LEU A 110 -3.93 -6.98 30.21
N THR A 111 -4.62 -5.89 29.91
CA THR A 111 -5.60 -5.28 30.80
C THR A 111 -6.74 -6.25 31.14
N LYS A 112 -7.23 -6.98 30.13
CA LYS A 112 -8.33 -7.92 30.32
C LYS A 112 -7.94 -9.12 31.19
N LEU A 113 -6.68 -9.57 31.09
CA LEU A 113 -6.19 -10.75 31.81
C LEU A 113 -5.64 -10.42 33.20
N LEU A 114 -5.02 -9.26 33.37
CA LEU A 114 -4.26 -8.91 34.57
C LEU A 114 -4.67 -7.57 35.23
N GLY A 115 -5.60 -6.83 34.61
CA GLY A 115 -5.99 -5.49 35.06
C GLY A 115 -5.10 -4.38 34.50
N ASP A 116 -5.45 -3.12 34.82
CA ASP A 116 -4.83 -1.91 34.25
C ASP A 116 -3.35 -1.70 34.66
N GLU A 117 -2.92 -2.27 35.78
CA GLU A 117 -1.55 -2.18 36.28
C GLU A 117 -0.62 -3.29 35.73
N ALA A 118 -1.09 -4.07 34.76
CA ALA A 118 -0.34 -5.19 34.19
C ALA A 118 1.02 -4.73 33.62
N PRO A 119 2.13 -5.41 33.97
CA PRO A 119 3.43 -5.06 33.42
C PRO A 119 3.48 -5.31 31.92
N ARG A 120 3.74 -4.28 31.11
CA ARG A 120 3.83 -4.38 29.64
C ARG A 120 4.81 -5.45 29.16
N LYS A 121 5.83 -5.74 29.93
CA LYS A 121 6.85 -6.76 29.62
C LYS A 121 6.34 -8.20 29.61
N LEU A 122 5.09 -8.46 30.03
CA LEU A 122 4.50 -9.80 30.02
C LEU A 122 4.00 -10.21 28.62
N MET A 123 3.90 -9.29 27.69
CA MET A 123 3.51 -9.59 26.31
C MET A 123 4.59 -9.14 25.35
N ASP A 124 5.05 -10.07 24.54
CA ASP A 124 5.97 -9.77 23.46
C ASP A 124 5.20 -9.67 22.15
N VAL A 125 5.36 -8.56 21.47
CA VAL A 125 4.88 -8.36 20.10
C VAL A 125 6.08 -8.21 19.19
N SER A 126 6.12 -8.99 18.12
CA SER A 126 7.15 -8.91 17.10
C SER A 126 6.53 -8.56 15.76
N VAL A 127 7.30 -7.90 14.90
CA VAL A 127 6.89 -7.51 13.56
C VAL A 127 7.81 -8.17 12.53
N TRP A 128 7.26 -8.61 11.41
CA TRP A 128 8.04 -9.12 10.29
C TRP A 128 8.78 -7.96 9.62
N GLY A 129 10.11 -7.96 9.69
CA GLY A 129 10.96 -6.88 9.20
C GLY A 129 12.32 -7.36 8.74
N HIS A 130 13.15 -6.45 8.25
CA HIS A 130 14.53 -6.75 7.86
C HIS A 130 15.45 -6.78 9.09
N GLY A 131 16.04 -7.92 9.35
CA GLY A 131 17.07 -8.07 10.38
C GLY A 131 18.40 -7.38 9.99
N PRO A 132 19.41 -7.40 10.90
CA PRO A 132 20.68 -6.73 10.71
C PRO A 132 21.45 -7.11 9.43
N HIS A 133 21.15 -8.30 8.90
CA HIS A 133 21.79 -8.83 7.68
C HIS A 133 20.90 -8.75 6.45
N GLY A 134 19.81 -7.95 6.49
CA GLY A 134 18.89 -7.77 5.37
C GLY A 134 17.93 -8.94 5.10
N HIS A 135 17.96 -10.00 5.92
CA HIS A 135 17.01 -11.11 5.79
C HIS A 135 15.74 -10.82 6.57
N PRO A 136 14.53 -11.08 6.00
CA PRO A 136 13.28 -10.93 6.72
C PRO A 136 13.21 -11.90 7.91
N GLN A 137 12.82 -11.37 9.07
CA GLN A 137 12.62 -12.12 10.32
C GLN A 137 11.66 -11.39 11.25
N PHE A 138 11.16 -12.07 12.29
CA PHE A 138 10.44 -11.39 13.35
C PHE A 138 11.40 -10.61 14.24
N LEU A 139 11.09 -9.33 14.41
CA LEU A 139 11.85 -8.38 15.23
C LEU A 139 10.96 -7.91 16.37
N PRO A 140 11.48 -7.74 17.60
CA PRO A 140 10.73 -7.18 18.70
C PRO A 140 10.10 -5.85 18.27
N LEU A 141 8.80 -5.68 18.52
CA LEU A 141 8.14 -4.40 18.34
C LEU A 141 8.59 -3.51 19.50
N SER A 142 9.63 -2.72 19.25
CA SER A 142 10.11 -1.76 20.24
C SER A 142 9.06 -0.65 20.39
N PRO A 143 8.68 -0.24 21.62
CA PRO A 143 7.78 0.88 21.85
C PRO A 143 8.34 2.22 21.36
N ALA A 144 9.61 2.27 21.06
CA ALA A 144 10.26 3.37 20.38
C ALA A 144 10.48 3.02 18.91
N ILE A 145 9.44 3.17 18.09
CA ILE A 145 9.71 3.66 16.73
C ILE A 145 10.39 5.00 16.99
N GLU A 146 11.67 5.11 16.65
CA GLU A 146 12.35 6.41 16.65
C GLU A 146 11.38 7.40 16.03
N THR A 147 11.03 8.43 16.76
CA THR A 147 10.20 9.53 16.23
C THR A 147 10.86 9.90 14.92
N PRO A 148 10.16 9.81 13.77
CA PRO A 148 10.76 10.15 12.50
C PRO A 148 11.39 11.54 12.65
N PRO A 149 12.53 11.81 12.01
CA PRO A 149 13.22 13.06 12.16
C PRO A 149 12.22 14.21 12.00
N GLN A 150 12.31 15.26 12.83
CA GLN A 150 11.40 16.39 12.85
C GLN A 150 11.25 17.06 11.45
N ASN A 151 12.19 16.78 10.55
CA ASN A 151 12.12 17.14 9.15
C ASN A 151 11.50 15.97 8.33
N THR A 152 10.23 16.11 7.95
CA THR A 152 9.48 15.15 7.12
C THR A 152 10.13 14.85 5.77
N GLN A 153 11.07 15.65 5.30
CA GLN A 153 11.80 15.51 4.04
C GLN A 153 13.08 14.67 4.16
N SER A 154 13.59 14.47 5.38
CA SER A 154 14.83 13.72 5.60
C SER A 154 14.64 12.22 5.33
N GLY A 155 15.51 11.63 4.52
CA GLY A 155 15.49 10.20 4.20
C GLY A 155 14.36 9.76 3.26
N VAL A 156 13.72 10.70 2.56
CA VAL A 156 12.76 10.36 1.49
C VAL A 156 13.53 10.15 0.18
N GLU A 157 13.35 8.99 -0.40
CA GLU A 157 13.84 8.63 -1.72
C GLU A 157 12.68 8.49 -2.70
N LEU A 158 12.95 8.55 -4.00
CA LEU A 158 11.97 8.25 -5.03
C LEU A 158 12.27 6.91 -5.68
N ILE A 159 11.23 6.12 -5.85
CA ILE A 159 11.24 4.95 -6.71
C ILE A 159 10.20 5.14 -7.83
N TYR A 160 10.38 4.43 -8.90
CA TYR A 160 9.51 4.45 -10.06
C TYR A 160 8.86 3.09 -10.27
N ARG A 161 7.54 3.06 -10.37
CA ARG A 161 6.76 1.87 -10.72
C ARG A 161 6.48 1.91 -12.22
N PRO A 162 7.01 0.96 -13.02
CA PRO A 162 6.76 0.90 -14.45
C PRO A 162 5.30 0.61 -14.75
N LEU A 163 4.76 1.28 -15.78
CA LEU A 163 3.42 1.08 -16.31
C LEU A 163 3.51 0.65 -17.77
N LEU A 164 2.92 -0.49 -18.07
CA LEU A 164 2.75 -1.02 -19.42
C LEU A 164 1.55 -0.34 -20.08
N SER A 165 1.77 0.36 -21.17
CA SER A 165 0.71 0.81 -22.07
C SER A 165 0.32 -0.33 -22.99
N LEU A 166 -0.96 -0.72 -22.96
CA LEU A 166 -1.47 -1.78 -23.82
C LEU A 166 -1.62 -1.32 -25.28
N GLU A 167 -1.90 -0.05 -25.48
CA GLU A 167 -1.94 0.58 -26.81
C GLU A 167 -0.55 0.52 -27.50
N ASN A 168 0.50 0.90 -26.76
CA ASN A 168 1.87 0.95 -27.29
C ASN A 168 2.61 -0.39 -27.17
N LYS A 169 2.05 -1.38 -26.45
CA LYS A 169 2.70 -2.66 -26.12
C LYS A 169 4.10 -2.45 -25.54
N ALA A 170 4.22 -1.47 -24.66
CA ALA A 170 5.51 -1.07 -24.10
C ALA A 170 5.37 -0.46 -22.71
N ILE A 171 6.39 -0.65 -21.88
CA ILE A 171 6.56 0.14 -20.66
C ILE A 171 6.93 1.56 -21.09
N SER A 172 6.01 2.49 -20.96
CA SER A 172 6.14 3.86 -21.48
C SER A 172 5.83 4.95 -20.47
N ALA A 173 5.33 4.58 -19.29
CA ALA A 173 5.07 5.51 -18.20
C ALA A 173 5.63 4.95 -16.88
N TYR A 174 5.94 5.84 -15.95
CA TYR A 174 6.51 5.51 -14.66
C TYR A 174 5.82 6.31 -13.56
N LEU A 175 5.15 5.62 -12.64
CA LEU A 175 4.56 6.24 -11.47
C LEU A 175 5.67 6.55 -10.45
N CYS A 176 5.82 7.83 -10.12
CA CYS A 176 6.75 8.31 -9.10
C CYS A 176 6.18 8.04 -7.71
N VAL A 177 6.91 7.34 -6.86
CA VAL A 177 6.48 6.97 -5.52
C VAL A 177 7.54 7.37 -4.51
N PRO A 178 7.27 8.30 -3.60
CA PRO A 178 8.16 8.60 -2.50
C PRO A 178 8.18 7.42 -1.53
N VAL A 179 9.37 7.04 -1.07
CA VAL A 179 9.58 5.97 -0.09
C VAL A 179 10.52 6.44 1.01
N ARG A 180 10.34 5.88 2.19
CA ARG A 180 11.22 6.07 3.33
C ARG A 180 11.50 4.72 4.00
N GLU A 181 12.78 4.45 4.28
CA GLU A 181 13.15 3.31 5.11
C GLU A 181 12.69 3.55 6.55
N LEU A 182 11.93 2.62 7.09
CA LEU A 182 11.52 2.58 8.49
C LEU A 182 12.24 1.41 9.16
N ARG A 183 13.36 1.69 9.81
CA ARG A 183 14.08 0.67 10.58
C ARG A 183 13.34 0.36 11.88
N PRO A 184 13.18 -0.91 12.25
CA PRO A 184 13.58 -2.14 11.52
C PRO A 184 12.52 -2.71 10.59
N VAL A 185 11.38 -2.04 10.39
CA VAL A 185 10.16 -2.59 9.79
C VAL A 185 10.06 -2.54 8.27
N GLY A 186 11.05 -1.99 7.56
CA GLY A 186 11.05 -1.95 6.09
C GLY A 186 10.80 -0.56 5.52
N PHE A 187 9.98 -0.45 4.46
CA PHE A 187 9.73 0.80 3.78
C PHE A 187 8.28 1.23 3.94
N SER A 188 8.07 2.53 4.13
CA SER A 188 6.79 3.19 3.94
C SER A 188 6.81 3.90 2.58
N ALA A 189 5.66 4.02 1.92
CA ALA A 189 5.56 4.56 0.58
C ALA A 189 4.38 5.54 0.44
N GLY A 190 4.46 6.43 -0.52
CA GLY A 190 3.41 7.42 -0.76
C GLY A 190 3.24 8.36 0.44
N TYR A 191 2.00 8.68 0.78
CA TYR A 191 1.70 9.58 1.91
C TYR A 191 1.79 8.90 3.28
N ASP A 192 1.93 7.58 3.33
CA ASP A 192 2.15 6.83 4.57
C ASP A 192 3.53 7.12 5.20
N ILE A 193 4.45 7.75 4.46
CA ILE A 193 5.73 8.22 5.00
C ILE A 193 5.59 9.42 5.94
N LEU A 194 4.45 10.11 5.94
CA LEU A 194 4.21 11.30 6.75
C LEU A 194 4.04 10.94 8.22
N ASN A 195 4.39 11.87 9.11
CA ASN A 195 4.20 11.70 10.54
C ASN A 195 2.72 11.80 10.91
N ASP A 196 2.03 12.75 10.31
CA ASP A 196 0.59 12.92 10.42
C ASP A 196 -0.02 12.92 9.02
N SER A 197 -0.70 11.84 8.69
CA SER A 197 -1.39 11.67 7.40
C SER A 197 -2.55 12.67 7.19
N ASN A 198 -2.99 13.38 8.23
CA ASN A 198 -4.00 14.43 8.13
C ASN A 198 -3.38 15.83 7.96
N ASN A 199 -2.09 16.00 8.20
CA ASN A 199 -1.41 17.29 8.12
C ASN A 199 -1.25 17.74 6.65
N VAL A 200 -2.01 18.76 6.27
CA VAL A 200 -2.00 19.31 4.91
C VAL A 200 -0.64 19.96 4.56
N TYR A 201 0.06 20.53 5.54
CA TYR A 201 1.37 21.14 5.30
C TYR A 201 2.44 20.08 5.04
N GLU A 202 2.41 18.96 5.74
CA GLU A 202 3.32 17.84 5.47
C GLU A 202 3.07 17.25 4.08
N LYS A 203 1.80 17.08 3.68
CA LYS A 203 1.44 16.64 2.32
C LYS A 203 1.97 17.59 1.26
N ALA A 204 1.75 18.90 1.43
CA ALA A 204 2.23 19.91 0.49
C ALA A 204 3.76 19.95 0.39
N ALA A 205 4.46 19.76 1.51
CA ALA A 205 5.92 19.69 1.52
C ALA A 205 6.44 18.44 0.78
N LEU A 206 5.77 17.30 0.96
CA LEU A 206 6.09 16.06 0.24
C LEU A 206 5.81 16.21 -1.26
N ASP A 207 4.67 16.80 -1.64
CA ASP A 207 4.31 17.01 -3.04
C ASP A 207 5.34 17.89 -3.76
N LEU A 208 5.83 18.94 -3.11
CA LEU A 208 6.88 19.81 -3.66
C LEU A 208 8.21 19.07 -3.83
N LEU A 209 8.60 18.25 -2.85
CA LEU A 209 9.81 17.43 -2.92
C LEU A 209 9.73 16.43 -4.08
N VAL A 210 8.62 15.70 -4.20
CA VAL A 210 8.38 14.75 -5.29
C VAL A 210 8.41 15.46 -6.65
N LEU A 211 7.78 16.65 -6.75
CA LEU A 211 7.76 17.46 -7.96
C LEU A 211 9.17 17.87 -8.40
N GLU A 212 10.01 18.32 -7.47
CA GLU A 212 11.39 18.77 -7.77
C GLU A 212 12.27 17.60 -8.24
N HIS A 213 12.18 16.46 -7.60
CA HIS A 213 12.92 15.27 -8.01
C HIS A 213 12.46 14.75 -9.37
N ALA A 214 11.14 14.63 -9.57
CA ALA A 214 10.58 14.21 -10.86
C ALA A 214 10.96 15.16 -12.00
N ALA A 215 11.08 16.45 -11.74
CA ALA A 215 11.54 17.43 -12.72
C ALA A 215 13.02 17.26 -13.09
N ALA A 216 13.88 16.95 -12.13
CA ALA A 216 15.28 16.64 -12.38
C ALA A 216 15.43 15.40 -13.28
N ASP A 217 14.68 14.35 -12.97
CA ASP A 217 14.69 13.12 -13.74
C ASP A 217 14.08 13.27 -15.13
N SER A 218 13.01 14.07 -15.26
CA SER A 218 12.39 14.40 -16.56
C SER A 218 13.39 15.13 -17.49
N LYS A 219 14.20 16.04 -16.96
CA LYS A 219 15.27 16.70 -17.75
C LYS A 219 16.33 15.71 -18.22
N THR A 220 16.66 14.73 -17.40
CA THR A 220 17.59 13.66 -17.76
C THR A 220 17.02 12.79 -18.90
N LEU A 221 15.74 12.43 -18.82
CA LEU A 221 15.05 11.70 -19.89
C LEU A 221 14.99 12.48 -21.21
N ALA A 222 14.71 13.77 -21.16
CA ALA A 222 14.65 14.62 -22.35
C ALA A 222 15.99 14.63 -23.13
N ARG A 223 17.12 14.56 -22.40
CA ARG A 223 18.46 14.47 -23.02
C ARG A 223 18.71 13.15 -23.73
N THR A 224 18.08 12.06 -23.27
CA THR A 224 18.26 10.71 -23.85
C THR A 224 17.31 10.42 -25.00
N LYS A 225 16.49 11.38 -25.44
CA LYS A 225 15.45 11.24 -26.47
C LYS A 225 14.44 10.11 -26.20
N THR A 226 14.23 9.76 -24.95
CA THR A 226 13.25 8.73 -24.56
C THR A 226 11.83 9.28 -24.59
N ARG A 227 10.87 8.44 -25.00
CA ARG A 227 9.44 8.78 -25.04
C ARG A 227 8.69 8.33 -23.78
N SER A 228 9.41 8.04 -22.70
CA SER A 228 8.78 7.67 -21.44
C SER A 228 8.24 8.91 -20.72
N SER A 229 7.10 8.77 -20.05
CA SER A 229 6.49 9.82 -19.23
C SER A 229 6.58 9.49 -17.74
N ILE A 230 6.57 10.53 -16.91
CA ILE A 230 6.56 10.42 -15.45
C ILE A 230 5.18 10.81 -14.94
N THR A 231 4.54 9.93 -14.16
CA THR A 231 3.30 10.25 -13.45
C THR A 231 3.66 10.74 -12.05
N ILE A 232 3.33 11.99 -11.77
CA ILE A 232 3.64 12.69 -10.51
C ILE A 232 2.38 12.70 -9.65
N PRO A 233 2.37 12.05 -8.46
CA PRO A 233 1.26 12.17 -7.55
C PRO A 233 1.23 13.56 -6.92
N VAL A 234 0.01 14.09 -6.70
CA VAL A 234 -0.23 15.29 -5.93
C VAL A 234 -1.50 15.13 -5.10
N HIS A 235 -1.44 15.49 -3.82
CA HIS A 235 -2.58 15.33 -2.94
C HIS A 235 -3.62 16.44 -3.19
N PHE A 236 -4.90 16.04 -3.20
CA PHE A 236 -6.03 16.97 -3.39
C PHE A 236 -5.99 18.13 -2.40
N SER A 237 -5.69 17.86 -1.11
CA SER A 237 -5.62 18.92 -0.10
C SER A 237 -4.50 19.95 -0.35
N THR A 238 -3.40 19.57 -1.00
CA THR A 238 -2.36 20.51 -1.42
C THR A 238 -2.90 21.49 -2.46
N LEU A 239 -3.65 20.99 -3.43
CA LEU A 239 -4.21 21.81 -4.52
C LEU A 239 -5.34 22.72 -4.06
N THR A 240 -6.12 22.32 -3.06
CA THR A 240 -7.27 23.08 -2.54
C THR A 240 -6.89 24.11 -1.51
N GLN A 241 -5.68 24.07 -0.95
CA GLN A 241 -5.21 25.07 -0.02
C GLN A 241 -4.68 26.29 -0.77
N ASP A 242 -5.30 27.46 -0.56
CA ASP A 242 -5.07 28.67 -1.35
C ASP A 242 -3.61 29.05 -1.56
N GLN A 243 -2.82 29.06 -0.50
CA GLN A 243 -1.41 29.44 -0.60
C GLN A 243 -0.56 28.30 -1.17
N LYS A 244 -0.73 27.08 -0.65
CA LYS A 244 0.08 25.92 -1.06
C LYS A 244 -0.23 25.44 -2.47
N GLY A 245 -1.49 25.49 -2.88
CA GLY A 245 -1.89 25.19 -4.25
C GLY A 245 -1.28 26.17 -5.25
N LYS A 246 -1.30 27.46 -4.94
CA LYS A 246 -0.64 28.50 -5.78
C LYS A 246 0.86 28.27 -5.87
N GLU A 247 1.53 28.02 -4.75
CA GLU A 247 2.97 27.72 -4.68
C GLU A 247 3.30 26.49 -5.54
N TYR A 248 2.56 25.39 -5.39
CA TYR A 248 2.72 24.17 -6.15
C TYR A 248 2.58 24.41 -7.66
N LEU A 249 1.50 25.07 -8.08
CA LEU A 249 1.24 25.37 -9.50
C LEU A 249 2.29 26.32 -10.11
N GLN A 250 2.73 27.33 -9.34
CA GLN A 250 3.82 28.19 -9.77
C GLN A 250 5.12 27.41 -9.98
N LYS A 251 5.43 26.51 -9.05
CA LYS A 251 6.62 25.64 -9.16
C LYS A 251 6.51 24.69 -10.36
N CYS A 252 5.35 24.11 -10.61
CA CYS A 252 5.11 23.27 -11.80
C CYS A 252 5.41 24.04 -13.09
N ARG A 253 4.88 25.26 -13.23
CA ARG A 253 5.13 26.11 -14.42
C ARG A 253 6.61 26.46 -14.58
N ALA A 254 7.31 26.75 -13.49
CA ALA A 254 8.74 27.06 -13.51
C ALA A 254 9.60 25.86 -13.92
N LEU A 255 9.21 24.64 -13.53
CA LEU A 255 9.99 23.43 -13.79
C LEU A 255 9.72 22.81 -15.16
N PHE A 256 8.48 22.82 -15.63
CA PHE A 256 8.05 22.10 -16.84
C PHE A 256 7.58 23.00 -17.99
N GLY A 257 7.32 24.29 -17.73
CA GLY A 257 6.71 25.17 -18.72
C GLY A 257 5.23 24.86 -18.96
N SER A 258 4.80 24.93 -20.22
CA SER A 258 3.41 24.66 -20.62
C SER A 258 3.34 23.56 -21.68
N ASN A 259 2.23 22.82 -21.70
CA ASN A 259 1.92 21.79 -22.72
C ASN A 259 2.97 20.67 -22.86
N THR A 260 3.59 20.25 -21.76
CA THR A 260 4.52 19.12 -21.81
C THR A 260 3.80 17.78 -21.82
N ASN A 261 4.29 16.84 -22.64
CA ASN A 261 3.83 15.44 -22.66
C ASN A 261 4.78 14.51 -21.89
N ALA A 262 5.88 15.04 -21.33
CA ALA A 262 6.85 14.24 -20.59
C ALA A 262 6.37 13.86 -19.18
N ILE A 263 5.32 14.52 -18.69
CA ILE A 263 4.74 14.26 -17.38
C ILE A 263 3.22 14.09 -17.46
N SER A 264 2.67 13.40 -16.49
CA SER A 264 1.27 13.40 -16.14
C SER A 264 1.10 13.65 -14.64
N PHE A 265 -0.02 14.22 -14.21
CA PHE A 265 -0.35 14.32 -12.80
C PHE A 265 -1.39 13.25 -12.42
N GLU A 266 -1.23 12.71 -11.22
CA GLU A 266 -2.20 11.84 -10.59
C GLU A 266 -2.69 12.49 -9.30
N ILE A 267 -3.94 12.99 -9.29
CA ILE A 267 -4.51 13.59 -8.09
C ILE A 267 -4.97 12.48 -7.17
N VAL A 268 -4.44 12.48 -5.94
CA VAL A 268 -4.75 11.48 -4.91
C VAL A 268 -5.50 12.09 -3.73
N GLY A 269 -6.21 11.27 -2.94
CA GLY A 269 -6.95 11.74 -1.78
C GLY A 269 -8.18 12.57 -2.14
N LEU A 270 -8.83 12.23 -3.25
CA LEU A 270 -10.07 12.87 -3.67
C LEU A 270 -11.20 12.58 -2.66
N PRO A 271 -11.99 13.59 -2.27
CA PRO A 271 -13.18 13.37 -1.45
C PRO A 271 -14.28 12.66 -2.25
N GLU A 272 -15.22 12.05 -1.53
CA GLU A 272 -16.37 11.39 -2.17
C GLU A 272 -17.23 12.38 -2.97
N ARG A 273 -17.37 13.61 -2.49
CA ARG A 273 -18.17 14.68 -3.11
C ARG A 273 -17.28 15.79 -3.65
N LEU A 274 -16.97 15.75 -4.94
CA LEU A 274 -16.18 16.78 -5.61
C LEU A 274 -16.95 18.07 -5.89
N ALA A 275 -18.29 18.02 -5.94
CA ALA A 275 -19.15 19.18 -6.22
C ALA A 275 -19.02 20.31 -5.17
N GLU A 276 -18.56 19.99 -3.96
CA GLU A 276 -18.34 20.98 -2.91
C GLU A 276 -17.08 21.85 -3.15
N TYR A 277 -16.26 21.47 -4.12
CA TYR A 277 -15.01 22.11 -4.47
C TYR A 277 -15.03 22.64 -5.89
N ASN A 278 -14.32 23.71 -6.16
CA ASN A 278 -14.14 24.19 -7.54
C ASN A 278 -13.11 23.32 -8.29
N PHE A 279 -13.38 21.99 -8.32
CA PHE A 279 -12.47 20.97 -8.81
C PHE A 279 -12.10 21.16 -10.29
N GLY A 280 -13.07 21.54 -11.12
CA GLY A 280 -12.82 21.81 -12.54
C GLY A 280 -11.81 22.94 -12.77
N SER A 281 -11.79 23.97 -11.94
CA SER A 281 -10.79 25.04 -12.01
C SER A 281 -9.38 24.55 -11.64
N LEU A 282 -9.28 23.68 -10.65
CA LEU A 282 -7.99 23.09 -10.26
C LEU A 282 -7.40 22.21 -11.40
N VAL A 283 -8.23 21.35 -11.97
CA VAL A 283 -7.84 20.53 -13.11
C VAL A 283 -7.45 21.38 -14.30
N TRP A 284 -8.19 22.45 -14.60
CA TRP A 284 -7.89 23.38 -15.70
C TRP A 284 -6.52 24.04 -15.51
N GLN A 285 -6.17 24.44 -14.28
CA GLN A 285 -4.85 25.00 -13.97
C GLN A 285 -3.71 24.01 -14.21
N LEU A 286 -3.86 22.75 -13.79
CA LEU A 286 -2.88 21.69 -14.08
C LEU A 286 -2.80 21.38 -15.58
N ARG A 287 -3.92 21.44 -16.30
CA ARG A 287 -3.96 21.23 -17.77
C ARG A 287 -3.20 22.31 -18.55
N SER A 288 -2.96 23.47 -17.97
CA SER A 288 -2.07 24.47 -18.60
C SER A 288 -0.60 24.00 -18.64
N ILE A 289 -0.22 23.01 -17.83
CA ILE A 289 1.12 22.45 -17.73
C ILE A 289 1.21 21.18 -18.58
N THR A 290 0.29 20.24 -18.39
CA THR A 290 0.20 18.99 -19.16
C THR A 290 -1.25 18.60 -19.40
N PRO A 291 -1.61 18.07 -20.58
CA PRO A 291 -2.97 17.60 -20.84
C PRO A 291 -3.32 16.31 -20.08
N HIS A 292 -2.34 15.64 -19.48
CA HIS A 292 -2.50 14.31 -18.87
C HIS A 292 -2.72 14.43 -17.34
N ILE A 293 -3.99 14.63 -16.95
CA ILE A 293 -4.40 14.69 -15.54
C ILE A 293 -5.28 13.49 -15.23
N ASN A 294 -4.88 12.69 -14.26
CA ASN A 294 -5.57 11.47 -13.83
C ASN A 294 -6.02 11.58 -12.37
N ALA A 295 -7.05 10.83 -12.01
CA ALA A 295 -7.55 10.72 -10.65
C ALA A 295 -7.21 9.34 -10.07
N ARG A 296 -6.60 9.27 -8.88
CA ARG A 296 -6.53 8.02 -8.13
C ARG A 296 -7.81 7.84 -7.34
N VAL A 297 -8.46 6.72 -7.55
CA VAL A 297 -9.75 6.36 -6.94
C VAL A 297 -9.71 4.93 -6.42
N THR A 298 -10.69 4.56 -5.62
CA THR A 298 -10.88 3.16 -5.23
C THR A 298 -11.50 2.36 -6.37
N ILE A 299 -11.23 1.06 -6.45
CA ILE A 299 -11.82 0.17 -7.47
C ILE A 299 -13.35 0.06 -7.35
N ASP A 300 -13.90 0.41 -6.18
CA ASP A 300 -15.34 0.38 -5.92
C ASP A 300 -16.07 1.66 -6.41
N ARG A 301 -15.32 2.70 -6.80
CA ARG A 301 -15.93 3.90 -7.40
C ARG A 301 -16.38 3.60 -8.82
N LEU A 302 -17.67 3.75 -9.08
CA LEU A 302 -18.31 3.48 -10.37
C LEU A 302 -19.02 4.72 -10.97
N ASP A 303 -18.91 5.88 -10.33
CA ASP A 303 -19.41 7.16 -10.87
C ASP A 303 -18.22 8.08 -11.17
N PHE A 304 -18.05 8.40 -12.44
CA PHE A 304 -16.94 9.20 -12.97
C PHE A 304 -17.40 10.46 -13.71
N VAL A 305 -18.71 10.76 -13.68
CA VAL A 305 -19.29 11.91 -14.41
C VAL A 305 -18.63 13.21 -13.97
N ASP A 306 -18.42 13.41 -12.68
CA ASP A 306 -17.76 14.59 -12.10
C ASP A 306 -16.31 14.73 -12.55
N LEU A 307 -15.58 13.63 -12.66
CA LEU A 307 -14.20 13.59 -13.15
C LEU A 307 -14.11 13.94 -14.64
N ARG A 308 -15.04 13.39 -15.44
CA ARG A 308 -15.15 13.73 -16.88
C ARG A 308 -15.47 15.21 -17.07
N ILE A 309 -16.45 15.74 -16.33
CA ILE A 309 -16.84 17.16 -16.41
C ILE A 309 -15.66 18.06 -16.00
N ALA A 310 -14.88 17.69 -14.99
CA ALA A 310 -13.69 18.41 -14.60
C ALA A 310 -12.58 18.37 -15.66
N GLY A 311 -12.66 17.50 -16.67
CA GLY A 311 -11.71 17.37 -17.76
C GLY A 311 -10.53 16.46 -17.45
N MET A 312 -10.69 15.50 -16.55
CA MET A 312 -9.73 14.42 -16.32
C MET A 312 -9.54 13.56 -17.58
N LYS A 313 -8.38 12.98 -17.73
CA LYS A 313 -8.04 12.08 -18.85
C LYS A 313 -8.13 10.61 -18.49
N GLY A 314 -7.98 10.27 -17.22
CA GLY A 314 -8.05 8.90 -16.78
C GLY A 314 -8.30 8.75 -15.28
N VAL A 315 -8.57 7.52 -14.92
CA VAL A 315 -8.73 7.06 -13.52
C VAL A 315 -7.75 5.94 -13.24
N CYS A 316 -7.13 6.02 -12.07
CA CYS A 316 -6.12 5.08 -11.63
C CYS A 316 -6.57 4.37 -10.36
N VAL A 317 -6.32 3.08 -10.27
CA VAL A 317 -6.47 2.27 -9.06
C VAL A 317 -5.11 1.71 -8.69
N ASP A 318 -4.75 1.81 -7.41
CA ASP A 318 -3.59 1.12 -6.86
C ASP A 318 -4.06 -0.07 -6.01
N LEU A 319 -3.77 -1.28 -6.49
CA LEU A 319 -4.11 -2.53 -5.82
C LEU A 319 -3.02 -3.01 -4.84
N TYR A 320 -1.99 -2.20 -4.62
CA TYR A 320 -0.84 -2.58 -3.77
C TYR A 320 -1.29 -2.95 -2.36
N ASP A 321 -2.22 -2.19 -1.80
CA ASP A 321 -2.79 -2.39 -0.47
C ASP A 321 -4.19 -3.05 -0.49
N ASP A 322 -4.64 -3.51 -1.65
CA ASP A 322 -5.90 -4.22 -1.79
C ASP A 322 -5.68 -5.73 -1.67
N PHE A 323 -6.02 -6.29 -0.53
CA PHE A 323 -5.81 -7.70 -0.20
C PHE A 323 -7.06 -8.57 -0.41
N ARG A 324 -8.09 -8.06 -1.10
CA ARG A 324 -9.23 -8.87 -1.54
C ARG A 324 -8.74 -10.05 -2.37
N ASN A 325 -9.49 -11.15 -2.36
CA ASN A 325 -9.15 -12.30 -3.18
C ASN A 325 -9.30 -11.97 -4.68
N GLU A 326 -8.62 -12.70 -5.53
CA GLU A 326 -8.60 -12.42 -6.98
C GLU A 326 -9.99 -12.45 -7.60
N HIS A 327 -10.86 -13.35 -7.20
CA HIS A 327 -12.23 -13.44 -7.72
C HIS A 327 -13.03 -12.15 -7.47
N GLN A 328 -12.93 -11.61 -6.25
CA GLN A 328 -13.58 -10.34 -5.91
C GLN A 328 -13.01 -9.15 -6.69
N LEU A 329 -11.70 -9.17 -6.98
CA LEU A 329 -11.06 -8.13 -7.77
C LEU A 329 -11.44 -8.22 -9.25
N LEU A 330 -11.58 -9.43 -9.80
CA LEU A 330 -11.96 -9.65 -11.20
C LEU A 330 -13.30 -9.01 -11.55
N GLU A 331 -14.34 -9.27 -10.75
CA GLU A 331 -15.67 -8.68 -10.97
C GLU A 331 -15.64 -7.14 -10.91
N ARG A 332 -14.82 -6.60 -10.01
CA ARG A 332 -14.68 -5.14 -9.86
C ARG A 332 -13.90 -4.51 -10.98
N LEU A 333 -12.82 -5.16 -11.45
CA LEU A 333 -12.01 -4.67 -12.57
C LEU A 333 -12.84 -4.47 -13.83
N ASP A 334 -13.66 -5.46 -14.20
CA ASP A 334 -14.51 -5.35 -15.40
C ASP A 334 -15.52 -4.20 -15.28
N ARG A 335 -16.17 -4.08 -14.14
CA ARG A 335 -17.12 -2.98 -13.89
C ARG A 335 -16.43 -1.62 -13.87
N PHE A 336 -15.27 -1.52 -13.24
CA PHE A 336 -14.50 -0.30 -13.16
C PHE A 336 -14.04 0.17 -14.55
N THR A 337 -13.39 -0.69 -15.32
CA THR A 337 -12.86 -0.35 -16.65
C THR A 337 -13.99 -0.01 -17.61
N SER A 338 -15.04 -0.83 -17.67
CA SER A 338 -16.18 -0.60 -18.57
C SER A 338 -16.91 0.71 -18.24
N THR A 339 -17.06 1.05 -16.95
CA THR A 339 -17.72 2.30 -16.54
C THR A 339 -16.85 3.53 -16.83
N ALA A 340 -15.53 3.45 -16.57
CA ALA A 340 -14.61 4.53 -16.90
C ALA A 340 -14.57 4.81 -18.42
N HIS A 341 -14.54 3.76 -19.23
CA HIS A 341 -14.55 3.89 -20.69
C HIS A 341 -15.85 4.49 -21.23
N LYS A 342 -17.01 4.20 -20.64
CA LYS A 342 -18.28 4.85 -20.99
C LYS A 342 -18.23 6.36 -20.81
N GLU A 343 -17.47 6.83 -19.82
CA GLU A 343 -17.22 8.25 -19.58
C GLU A 343 -16.04 8.82 -20.40
N GLY A 344 -15.42 8.02 -21.28
CA GLY A 344 -14.30 8.43 -22.12
C GLY A 344 -12.99 8.62 -21.34
N LEU A 345 -12.85 7.99 -20.17
CA LEU A 345 -11.67 8.03 -19.33
C LEU A 345 -10.79 6.82 -19.58
N LYS A 346 -9.47 7.02 -19.70
CA LYS A 346 -8.48 5.94 -19.71
C LYS A 346 -8.34 5.35 -18.31
N THR A 347 -8.00 4.07 -18.26
CA THR A 347 -7.85 3.33 -17.00
C THR A 347 -6.42 2.90 -16.75
N CYS A 348 -5.97 3.03 -15.50
CA CYS A 348 -4.66 2.56 -15.05
C CYS A 348 -4.84 1.68 -13.81
N ILE A 349 -4.40 0.43 -13.89
CA ILE A 349 -4.43 -0.52 -12.78
C ILE A 349 -3.00 -0.81 -12.35
N SER A 350 -2.61 -0.28 -11.22
CA SER A 350 -1.28 -0.48 -10.63
C SER A 350 -1.31 -1.39 -9.40
N GLY A 351 -0.14 -1.80 -8.90
CA GLY A 351 -0.05 -2.65 -7.71
C GLY A 351 -0.47 -4.10 -7.93
N ILE A 352 -0.49 -4.56 -9.18
CA ILE A 352 -0.87 -5.94 -9.53
C ILE A 352 0.20 -6.90 -9.03
N ARG A 353 -0.21 -7.95 -8.32
CA ARG A 353 0.69 -8.89 -7.65
C ARG A 353 0.88 -10.21 -8.37
N THR A 354 -0.10 -10.65 -9.15
CA THR A 354 -0.09 -11.97 -9.79
C THR A 354 -0.27 -11.87 -11.30
N ILE A 355 0.27 -12.85 -12.03
CA ILE A 355 0.10 -12.96 -13.49
C ILE A 355 -1.39 -13.11 -13.84
N SER A 356 -2.13 -13.89 -13.05
CA SER A 356 -3.57 -14.09 -13.21
C SER A 356 -4.32 -12.76 -13.18
N LEU A 357 -4.09 -11.94 -12.15
CA LEU A 357 -4.74 -10.63 -11.99
C LEU A 357 -4.31 -9.66 -13.10
N ASN A 358 -3.04 -9.73 -13.55
CA ASN A 358 -2.57 -8.90 -14.66
C ASN A 358 -3.25 -9.28 -15.98
N THR A 359 -3.35 -10.57 -16.26
CA THR A 359 -4.07 -11.07 -17.44
C THR A 359 -5.53 -10.65 -17.42
N ALA A 360 -6.15 -10.71 -16.25
CA ALA A 360 -7.52 -10.26 -16.05
C ALA A 360 -7.68 -8.76 -16.30
N ALA A 361 -6.83 -7.91 -15.71
CA ALA A 361 -6.88 -6.47 -15.95
C ALA A 361 -6.73 -6.11 -17.43
N ILE A 362 -5.84 -6.82 -18.14
CA ILE A 362 -5.67 -6.70 -19.60
C ILE A 362 -6.95 -7.13 -20.34
N SER A 363 -7.53 -8.26 -19.96
CA SER A 363 -8.74 -8.80 -20.59
C SER A 363 -9.98 -7.92 -20.33
N CYS A 364 -10.06 -7.25 -19.20
CA CYS A 364 -11.09 -6.25 -18.89
C CYS A 364 -10.89 -4.93 -19.67
N GLY A 365 -9.83 -4.81 -20.45
CA GLY A 365 -9.56 -3.65 -21.30
C GLY A 365 -8.88 -2.48 -20.60
N ALA A 366 -8.12 -2.70 -19.53
CA ALA A 366 -7.31 -1.62 -18.94
C ALA A 366 -6.41 -0.99 -20.00
N ASP A 367 -6.19 0.34 -19.94
CA ASP A 367 -5.25 1.03 -20.86
C ASP A 367 -3.81 0.93 -20.39
N PHE A 368 -3.61 0.95 -19.08
CA PHE A 368 -2.31 0.79 -18.43
C PHE A 368 -2.39 -0.22 -17.31
N VAL A 369 -1.36 -1.05 -17.20
CA VAL A 369 -1.20 -1.99 -16.09
C VAL A 369 0.20 -1.89 -15.51
N GLY A 370 0.34 -2.09 -14.19
CA GLY A 370 1.64 -2.05 -13.51
C GLY A 370 1.65 -2.91 -12.25
N GLY A 371 2.81 -3.46 -11.95
CA GLY A 371 3.01 -4.32 -10.79
C GLY A 371 4.06 -5.38 -11.06
N TYR A 372 4.19 -6.33 -10.14
CA TYR A 372 5.20 -7.39 -10.22
C TYR A 372 5.22 -8.15 -11.56
N PRO A 373 4.08 -8.54 -12.18
CA PRO A 373 4.09 -9.25 -13.46
C PRO A 373 4.56 -8.41 -14.64
N VAL A 374 4.57 -7.08 -14.51
CA VAL A 374 5.02 -6.16 -15.57
C VAL A 374 6.51 -5.90 -15.44
N SER A 375 6.94 -5.41 -14.29
CA SER A 375 8.35 -5.14 -13.98
C SER A 375 8.49 -4.74 -12.51
N ASN A 376 9.66 -5.02 -11.94
CA ASN A 376 10.03 -4.52 -10.62
C ASN A 376 10.14 -2.99 -10.61
N THR A 377 10.00 -2.40 -9.43
CA THR A 377 10.30 -0.99 -9.19
C THR A 377 11.77 -0.68 -9.50
N THR A 378 12.04 0.56 -9.87
CA THR A 378 13.40 1.00 -10.20
C THR A 378 13.69 2.36 -9.56
N GLN A 379 14.93 2.62 -9.20
CA GLN A 379 15.38 3.93 -8.72
C GLN A 379 15.61 4.93 -9.87
N THR A 380 15.73 4.44 -11.10
CA THR A 380 15.98 5.29 -12.27
C THR A 380 14.98 4.97 -13.37
N ILE A 381 14.50 6.00 -14.04
CA ILE A 381 13.59 5.82 -15.16
C ILE A 381 14.39 5.30 -16.35
N LYS A 382 13.89 4.22 -16.94
CA LYS A 382 14.48 3.62 -18.15
C LYS A 382 13.75 4.13 -19.40
N TYR A 383 14.38 3.97 -20.56
CA TYR A 383 13.73 4.24 -21.84
C TYR A 383 12.56 3.27 -22.08
N MET A 384 11.66 3.68 -22.98
CA MET A 384 10.53 2.86 -23.40
C MET A 384 11.00 1.48 -23.84
N LYS A 385 10.46 0.44 -23.20
CA LYS A 385 10.82 -0.97 -23.45
C LYS A 385 9.60 -1.69 -24.01
N ALA A 386 9.74 -2.29 -25.19
CA ALA A 386 8.73 -3.18 -25.72
C ALA A 386 8.47 -4.32 -24.73
N PHE A 387 7.21 -4.67 -24.55
CA PHE A 387 6.77 -5.72 -23.64
C PHE A 387 5.95 -6.73 -24.43
N ASP A 388 6.47 -7.94 -24.53
CA ASP A 388 5.74 -9.06 -25.11
C ASP A 388 5.18 -9.95 -23.99
N ILE A 389 3.87 -9.88 -23.83
CA ILE A 389 3.13 -10.60 -22.77
C ILE A 389 3.38 -12.11 -22.90
N GLN A 390 3.40 -12.66 -24.12
CA GLN A 390 3.54 -14.10 -24.32
C GLN A 390 4.94 -14.59 -23.92
N THR A 391 5.97 -13.92 -24.39
CA THR A 391 7.36 -14.28 -24.09
C THR A 391 7.69 -14.13 -22.60
N GLN A 392 7.19 -13.08 -21.95
CA GLN A 392 7.46 -12.83 -20.53
C GLN A 392 6.81 -13.89 -19.64
N TYR A 393 5.55 -14.26 -19.89
CA TYR A 393 4.83 -15.24 -19.08
C TYR A 393 5.32 -16.68 -19.32
N HIS A 394 5.78 -17.01 -20.52
CA HIS A 394 6.41 -18.30 -20.77
C HIS A 394 7.75 -18.45 -20.02
N ALA A 395 8.54 -17.39 -19.91
CA ALA A 395 9.79 -17.43 -19.15
C ALA A 395 9.56 -17.64 -17.65
N ASP A 396 8.52 -16.99 -17.07
CA ASP A 396 8.20 -17.11 -15.63
C ASP A 396 7.58 -18.48 -15.27
N ILE A 397 6.83 -19.10 -16.18
CA ILE A 397 6.26 -20.46 -15.98
C ILE A 397 7.35 -21.54 -15.99
N HIS A 398 8.42 -21.35 -16.72
CA HIS A 398 9.54 -22.29 -16.77
C HIS A 398 10.60 -22.04 -15.69
N ALA A 399 10.55 -20.91 -14.98
CA ALA A 399 11.47 -20.56 -13.91
C ALA A 399 10.91 -20.87 -12.50
N ALA A 400 9.64 -21.29 -12.38
CA ALA A 400 8.95 -21.68 -11.14
C ALA A 400 8.90 -23.20 -10.99
#